data_1f61669c1d56bfa39a6ae931d8c34a57
#
_entry.id   1f61669c1d56bfa39a6ae931d8c34a57
#
_cell.length_a   1.000
_cell.length_b   1.000
_cell.length_c   1.000
_cell.angle_alpha   90.00
_cell.angle_beta   90.00
_cell.angle_gamma   90.00
#
_symmetry.space_group_name_H-M   'P 1'
#
loop_
_entity.id
_entity.type
_entity.pdbx_description
1 polymer ?
#
loop_
_entity_poly.entity_id
_entity_poly.type
_entity_poly.pdbx_seq_one_letter_code
_entity_poly.pdbx_strand_id
1 'polypeptide(L)' 'MARKKLTFEDAMDELRTIYEELEEGNVGLDDLEKLMKRVKELTDFCKRKLRDVEALLK' A
#
# COMPACT_ATOMS: atom_id res chain seq x y z
N MET A 1 -0.26 24.11 -2.74
CA MET A 1 0.61 22.98 -2.91
C MET A 1 -0.12 21.80 -3.52
N ALA A 2 0.40 21.30 -4.60
CA ALA A 2 -0.23 20.19 -5.29
C ALA A 2 -0.03 18.90 -4.48
N ARG A 3 -1.11 18.20 -4.23
CA ARG A 3 -0.99 16.87 -3.64
C ARG A 3 -0.58 15.91 -4.73
N LYS A 4 0.44 15.13 -4.45
CA LYS A 4 0.79 14.05 -5.36
C LYS A 4 -0.31 13.01 -5.33
N LYS A 5 -0.78 12.62 -6.49
CA LYS A 5 -1.68 11.49 -6.56
C LYS A 5 -0.89 10.22 -6.24
N LEU A 6 -1.51 9.34 -5.50
CA LEU A 6 -0.91 8.05 -5.22
C LEU A 6 -0.77 7.26 -6.51
N THR A 7 0.44 6.83 -6.82
CA THR A 7 0.69 5.99 -7.98
C THR A 7 0.89 4.55 -7.53
N PHE A 8 0.85 3.63 -8.49
CA PHE A 8 1.10 2.22 -8.19
C PHE A 8 2.48 2.03 -7.56
N GLU A 9 3.49 2.72 -8.10
CA GLU A 9 4.84 2.66 -7.55
C GLU A 9 4.89 3.18 -6.11
N ASP A 10 4.23 4.30 -5.87
CA ASP A 10 4.17 4.87 -4.51
C ASP A 10 3.53 3.89 -3.54
N ALA A 11 2.45 3.25 -3.96
CA ALA A 11 1.77 2.27 -3.13
C ALA A 11 2.67 1.08 -2.82
N MET A 12 3.40 0.60 -3.81
CA MET A 12 4.32 -0.52 -3.62
C MET A 12 5.47 -0.16 -2.70
N ASP A 13 6.01 1.06 -2.86
CA ASP A 13 7.08 1.53 -1.99
C ASP A 13 6.62 1.64 -0.55
N GLU A 14 5.42 2.15 -0.34
CA GLU A 14 4.87 2.27 1.00
C GLU A 14 4.63 0.90 1.62
N LEU A 15 4.11 -0.04 0.84
CA LEU A 15 3.92 -1.42 1.31
C LEU A 15 5.25 -2.05 1.71
N ARG A 16 6.29 -1.82 0.92
CA ARG A 16 7.62 -2.33 1.24
C ARG A 16 8.12 -1.77 2.57
N THR A 17 7.95 -0.47 2.77
CA THR A 17 8.37 0.17 4.01
C THR A 17 7.64 -0.42 5.21
N ILE A 18 6.33 -0.62 5.09
CA ILE A 18 5.52 -1.22 6.14
C ILE A 18 6.01 -2.64 6.44
N TYR A 19 6.27 -3.40 5.38
CA TYR A 19 6.75 -4.76 5.53
C TYR A 19 8.08 -4.81 6.29
N GLU A 20 8.99 -3.91 5.95
CA GLU A 20 10.28 -3.81 6.64
C GLU A 20 10.11 -3.49 8.11
N GLU A 21 9.20 -2.57 8.44
CA GLU A 21 8.91 -2.24 9.83
C GLU A 21 8.37 -3.43 10.60
N LEU A 22 7.52 -4.22 9.96
CA LEU A 22 6.97 -5.43 10.58
C LEU A 22 8.04 -6.48 10.82
N GLU A 23 8.97 -6.61 9.88
CA GLU A 23 10.08 -7.56 10.02
C GLU A 23 11.00 -7.19 11.17
N GLU A 24 11.21 -5.91 11.42
CA GLU A 24 12.04 -5.45 12.51
C GLU A 24 11.43 -5.74 13.87
N GLY A 25 10.12 -5.94 13.92
CA GLY A 25 9.44 -6.30 15.15
C GLY A 25 9.31 -5.17 16.15
N ASN A 26 9.51 -3.92 15.71
CA ASN A 26 9.43 -2.77 16.59
C ASN A 26 8.05 -2.11 16.61
N VAL A 27 7.05 -2.81 16.12
CA VAL A 27 5.70 -2.28 15.98
C VAL A 27 4.84 -2.72 17.16
N GLY A 28 4.30 -1.75 17.91
CA GLY A 28 3.34 -2.03 18.98
C GLY A 28 1.98 -2.41 18.41
N LEU A 29 1.11 -2.95 19.25
CA LEU A 29 -0.22 -3.38 18.81
C LEU A 29 -1.05 -2.25 18.21
N ASP A 30 -0.98 -1.06 18.83
CA ASP A 30 -1.73 0.09 18.32
C ASP A 30 -1.23 0.51 16.95
N ASP A 31 0.09 0.51 16.79
CA ASP A 31 0.70 0.87 15.52
C ASP A 31 0.41 -0.19 14.46
N LEU A 32 0.41 -1.45 14.86
CA LEU A 32 0.09 -2.55 13.96
C LEU A 32 -1.31 -2.39 13.39
N GLU A 33 -2.26 -2.01 14.22
CA GLU A 33 -3.64 -1.80 13.77
C GLU A 33 -3.70 -0.71 12.70
N LYS A 34 -3.01 0.41 12.94
CA LYS A 34 -2.96 1.51 11.97
C LYS A 34 -2.29 1.08 10.68
N LEU A 35 -1.20 0.34 10.79
CA LEU A 35 -0.48 -0.15 9.61
C LEU A 35 -1.34 -1.10 8.79
N MET A 36 -2.08 -1.97 9.45
CA MET A 36 -2.95 -2.92 8.75
C MET A 36 -4.06 -2.22 8.00
N LYS A 37 -4.61 -1.15 8.55
CA LYS A 37 -5.61 -0.35 7.84
C LYS A 37 -5.00 0.27 6.59
N ARG A 38 -3.77 0.78 6.72
CA ARG A 38 -3.09 1.38 5.56
C ARG A 38 -2.76 0.33 4.52
N VAL A 39 -2.32 -0.86 4.95
CA VAL A 39 -2.05 -1.96 4.03
C VAL A 39 -3.30 -2.31 3.23
N LYS A 40 -4.44 -2.35 3.88
CA LYS A 40 -5.69 -2.63 3.19
C LYS A 40 -5.99 -1.58 2.12
N GLU A 41 -5.84 -0.31 2.46
CA GLU A 41 -6.06 0.77 1.50
C GLU A 41 -5.12 0.66 0.30
N LEU A 42 -3.85 0.41 0.57
CA LEU A 42 -2.85 0.28 -0.48
C LEU A 42 -3.10 -0.94 -1.36
N THR A 43 -3.48 -2.04 -0.73
CA THR A 43 -3.77 -3.28 -1.45
C THR A 43 -4.99 -3.11 -2.36
N ASP A 44 -6.02 -2.46 -1.85
CA ASP A 44 -7.22 -2.19 -2.65
C ASP A 44 -6.88 -1.30 -3.85
N PHE A 45 -6.05 -0.29 -3.63
CA PHE A 45 -5.60 0.58 -4.70
C PHE A 45 -4.85 -0.21 -5.77
N CYS A 46 -3.93 -1.07 -5.36
CA CYS A 46 -3.16 -1.90 -6.29
C CYS A 46 -4.05 -2.84 -7.07
N LYS A 47 -5.03 -3.43 -6.42
CA LYS A 47 -5.99 -4.31 -7.09
C LYS A 47 -6.75 -3.60 -8.19
N ARG A 48 -7.17 -2.37 -7.91
CA ARG A 48 -7.88 -1.57 -8.93
C ARG A 48 -6.99 -1.31 -10.13
N LYS A 49 -5.72 -0.95 -9.88
CA LYS A 49 -4.79 -0.68 -10.97
C LYS A 49 -4.53 -1.93 -11.81
N LEU A 50 -4.37 -3.07 -11.15
CA LEU A 50 -4.17 -4.33 -11.87
C LEU A 50 -5.39 -4.71 -12.70
N ARG A 51 -6.57 -4.48 -12.16
CA ARG A 51 -7.81 -4.75 -12.88
C ARG A 51 -7.92 -3.87 -14.14
N ASP A 52 -7.53 -2.60 -14.00
CA ASP A 52 -7.53 -1.68 -15.15
C ASP A 52 -6.60 -2.17 -16.25
N VAL A 53 -5.42 -2.65 -15.86
CA VAL A 53 -4.45 -3.19 -16.81
C VAL A 53 -5.00 -4.44 -17.49
N GLU A 54 -5.62 -5.33 -16.73
CA GLU A 54 -6.22 -6.55 -17.27
C GLU A 54 -7.31 -6.21 -18.28
N ALA A 55 -8.11 -5.18 -18.01
CA ALA A 55 -9.15 -4.76 -18.93
C ALA A 55 -8.56 -4.29 -20.26
N LEU A 56 -7.39 -3.66 -20.22
CA LEU A 56 -6.72 -3.22 -21.43
C LEU A 56 -6.14 -4.36 -22.25
N LEU A 57 -5.83 -5.47 -21.59
CA LEU A 57 -5.23 -6.64 -22.26
C LEU A 57 -6.26 -7.55 -22.94
N LYS A 58 -7.53 -7.37 -22.65
CA LYS A 58 -8.59 -8.18 -23.26
C LYS A 58 -9.07 -7.60 -24.57
#